data_44971d2e49c3a294b31a19f33531a8f9
#
_entry.id   44971d2e49c3a294b31a19f33531a8f9
#
_cell.length_a   1.000
_cell.length_b   1.000
_cell.length_c   1.000
_cell.angle_alpha   90.00
_cell.angle_beta   90.00
_cell.angle_gamma   90.00
#
_symmetry.space_group_name_H-M   'P 1'
#
loop_
_entity.id
_entity.type
_entity.pdbx_description
1 polymer ?
#
loop_
_entity_poly.entity_id
_entity_poly.type
_entity_poly.pdbx_seq_one_letter_code
_entity_poly.pdbx_strand_id
1 'polypeptide(L)'
;MKVLLIEPGKPPRPAIIPQTLAAMQKAVSGLIQAVYPFDDPVALICNEEAKLEGLPLNRALRDEDGNIYDIIAGTFFLCGAP
;
A
#
# COMPACT_ATOMS: atom_id res chain seq x y z
N MET A 1 -12.89 -5.58 -5.98
CA MET A 1 -12.93 -4.24 -5.40
C MET A 1 -12.07 -3.27 -6.22
N LYS A 2 -12.48 -2.03 -6.25
CA LYS A 2 -11.68 -0.99 -6.89
C LYS A 2 -10.61 -0.51 -5.93
N VAL A 3 -9.39 -0.40 -6.44
CA VAL A 3 -8.24 0.04 -5.66
C VAL A 3 -7.44 1.05 -6.45
N LEU A 4 -6.60 1.81 -5.77
CA LEU A 4 -5.56 2.62 -6.39
C LEU A 4 -4.24 1.87 -6.18
N LEU A 5 -3.69 1.32 -7.26
CA LEU A 5 -2.46 0.53 -7.22
C LEU A 5 -1.26 1.44 -7.38
N ILE A 6 -0.28 1.30 -6.50
CA ILE A 6 0.90 2.17 -6.47
C ILE A 6 2.15 1.29 -6.51
N GLU A 7 2.81 1.32 -7.66
CA GLU A 7 4.03 0.57 -7.90
C GLU A 7 5.25 1.48 -7.79
N PRO A 8 6.41 0.96 -7.34
CA PRO A 8 7.63 1.77 -7.25
C PRO A 8 7.99 2.42 -8.58
N GLY A 9 8.27 3.73 -8.56
CA GLY A 9 8.70 4.47 -9.74
C GLY A 9 7.62 4.73 -10.78
N LYS A 10 6.36 4.41 -10.50
CA LYS A 10 5.25 4.60 -11.44
C LYS A 10 4.16 5.47 -10.84
N PRO A 11 3.39 6.19 -11.68
CA PRO A 11 2.21 6.91 -11.20
C PRO A 11 1.15 5.94 -10.65
N PRO A 12 0.38 6.35 -9.64
CA PRO A 12 -0.75 5.55 -9.17
C PRO A 12 -1.75 5.30 -10.30
N ARG A 13 -2.33 4.09 -10.33
CA ARG A 13 -3.33 3.74 -11.35
C ARG A 13 -4.51 2.99 -10.74
N PRO A 14 -5.72 3.25 -11.22
CA PRO A 14 -6.88 2.46 -10.83
C PRO A 14 -6.72 1.01 -11.24
N ALA A 15 -7.17 0.10 -10.39
CA ALA A 15 -7.19 -1.33 -10.69
C ALA A 15 -8.38 -1.99 -10.01
N ILE A 16 -8.76 -3.16 -10.49
CA ILE A 16 -9.79 -3.97 -9.88
C ILE A 16 -9.16 -5.30 -9.50
N ILE A 17 -9.25 -5.65 -8.22
CA ILE A 17 -8.75 -6.94 -7.73
C ILE A 17 -9.87 -7.67 -7.01
N PRO A 18 -9.88 -9.02 -7.04
CA PRO A 18 -10.82 -9.79 -6.24
C PRO A 18 -10.69 -9.45 -4.75
N GLN A 19 -11.82 -9.40 -4.04
CA GLN A 19 -11.82 -9.10 -2.61
C GLN A 19 -11.54 -10.38 -1.80
N THR A 20 -10.37 -10.97 -2.02
CA THR A 20 -9.91 -12.15 -1.34
C THR A 20 -8.51 -11.92 -0.77
N LEU A 21 -8.18 -12.61 0.31
CA LEU A 21 -6.86 -12.52 0.91
C LEU A 21 -5.77 -12.93 -0.10
N ALA A 22 -6.00 -14.00 -0.85
CA ALA A 22 -5.04 -14.49 -1.84
C ALA A 22 -4.74 -13.44 -2.92
N ALA A 23 -5.76 -12.74 -3.42
CA ALA A 23 -5.58 -11.70 -4.43
C ALA A 23 -4.82 -10.50 -3.86
N MET A 24 -5.13 -10.09 -2.63
CA MET A 24 -4.43 -9.00 -1.97
C MET A 24 -2.96 -9.34 -1.72
N GLN A 25 -2.68 -10.55 -1.25
CA GLN A 25 -1.30 -11.03 -1.06
C GLN A 25 -0.53 -11.06 -2.37
N LYS A 26 -1.17 -11.49 -3.44
CA LYS A 26 -0.55 -11.49 -4.77
C LYS A 26 -0.22 -10.08 -5.24
N ALA A 27 -1.10 -9.13 -5.00
CA ALA A 27 -0.90 -7.74 -5.42
C ALA A 27 0.32 -7.11 -4.73
N VAL A 28 0.58 -7.45 -3.47
CA VAL A 28 1.71 -6.89 -2.70
C VAL A 28 2.89 -7.86 -2.57
N SER A 29 2.80 -9.04 -3.19
CA SER A 29 3.86 -10.07 -3.22
C SER A 29 4.21 -10.66 -1.85
N GLY A 30 3.24 -10.77 -0.95
CA GLY A 30 3.47 -11.37 0.36
C GLY A 30 2.34 -11.13 1.34
N LEU A 31 2.61 -11.37 2.62
CA LEU A 31 1.64 -11.14 3.68
C LEU A 31 1.23 -9.67 3.71
N ILE A 32 -0.04 -9.41 3.94
CA ILE A 32 -0.55 -8.04 3.95
C ILE A 32 -0.51 -7.44 5.34
N GLN A 33 -0.28 -6.12 5.36
CA GLN A 33 -0.48 -5.26 6.51
C GLN A 33 -1.39 -4.12 6.08
N ALA A 34 -2.36 -3.79 6.92
CA ALA A 34 -3.22 -2.63 6.71
C ALA A 34 -2.78 -1.50 7.61
N VAL A 35 -2.58 -0.32 7.03
CA VAL A 35 -2.31 0.90 7.79
C VAL A 35 -3.31 1.98 7.37
N TYR A 36 -3.54 2.93 8.25
CA TYR A 36 -4.56 3.97 8.06
C TYR A 36 -3.91 5.36 8.22
N PRO A 37 -3.11 5.79 7.23
CA PRO A 37 -2.34 7.03 7.35
C PRO A 37 -3.15 8.29 7.07
N PHE A 38 -4.43 8.15 6.71
CA PHE A 38 -5.28 9.27 6.31
C PHE A 38 -6.44 9.43 7.29
N ASP A 39 -6.98 10.65 7.38
CA ASP A 39 -8.21 10.90 8.14
C ASP A 39 -9.45 10.34 7.42
N ASP A 40 -9.36 10.19 6.10
CA ASP A 40 -10.43 9.61 5.29
C ASP A 40 -10.54 8.10 5.53
N PRO A 41 -11.73 7.50 5.29
CA PRO A 41 -11.91 6.05 5.46
C PRO A 41 -11.25 5.27 4.32
N VAL A 42 -9.93 5.32 4.27
CA VAL A 42 -9.09 4.67 3.27
C VAL A 42 -8.04 3.83 3.97
N ALA A 43 -7.92 2.56 3.57
CA ALA A 43 -6.87 1.68 4.04
C ALA A 43 -5.73 1.63 3.02
N LEU A 44 -4.51 1.63 3.52
CA LEU A 44 -3.30 1.34 2.74
C LEU A 44 -2.92 -0.11 3.02
N ILE A 45 -2.92 -0.94 1.98
CA ILE A 45 -2.57 -2.37 2.09
C ILE A 45 -1.20 -2.58 1.46
N CYS A 46 -0.26 -3.04 2.26
CA CYS A 46 1.13 -3.22 1.83
C CYS A 46 1.67 -4.58 2.28
N ASN A 47 2.85 -4.93 1.80
CA ASN A 47 3.54 -6.14 2.22
C ASN A 47 4.14 -5.91 3.62
N GLU A 48 3.77 -6.77 4.58
CA GLU A 48 4.20 -6.67 5.96
C GLU A 48 5.72 -6.75 6.13
N GLU A 49 6.41 -7.49 5.25
CA GLU A 49 7.85 -7.77 5.36
C GLU A 49 8.65 -7.19 4.19
N ALA A 50 8.10 -6.21 3.47
CA ALA A 50 8.71 -5.69 2.24
C ALA A 50 10.14 -5.21 2.44
N LYS A 51 10.43 -4.52 3.53
CA LYS A 51 11.78 -4.01 3.81
C LYS A 51 12.74 -5.15 4.12
N LEU A 52 12.29 -6.17 4.85
CA LEU A 52 13.10 -7.34 5.15
C LEU A 52 13.40 -8.16 3.89
N GLU A 53 12.46 -8.19 2.95
CA GLU A 53 12.62 -8.89 1.68
C GLU A 53 13.44 -8.09 0.66
N GLY A 54 13.81 -6.85 1.00
CA GLY A 54 14.58 -6.00 0.10
C GLY A 54 13.79 -5.48 -1.10
N LEU A 55 12.47 -5.36 -1.00
CA LEU A 55 11.66 -4.81 -2.07
C LEU A 55 11.98 -3.32 -2.28
N PRO A 56 11.84 -2.81 -3.51
CA PRO A 56 12.16 -1.40 -3.79
C PRO A 56 11.33 -0.46 -2.94
N LEU A 57 11.95 0.62 -2.46
CA LEU A 57 11.25 1.70 -1.77
C LEU A 57 10.27 2.35 -2.74
N ASN A 58 9.08 2.68 -2.24
CA ASN A 58 7.99 3.17 -3.09
C ASN A 58 7.60 4.61 -2.73
N ARG A 59 6.94 4.81 -1.60
CA ARG A 59 6.44 6.13 -1.20
C ARG A 59 6.75 6.40 0.26
N ALA A 60 7.01 7.66 0.57
CA ALA A 60 7.15 8.13 1.95
C ALA A 60 5.78 8.53 2.50
N LEU A 61 5.52 8.17 3.76
CA LEU A 61 4.38 8.66 4.51
C LEU A 61 4.83 9.86 5.34
N ARG A 62 4.09 10.96 5.25
CA ARG A 62 4.42 12.21 5.92
C ARG A 62 3.33 12.58 6.93
N ASP A 63 3.74 13.21 8.02
CA ASP A 63 2.81 13.77 8.99
C ASP A 63 2.29 15.13 8.53
N GLU A 64 1.48 15.79 9.37
CA GLU A 64 0.90 17.09 9.07
C GLU A 64 1.95 18.19 8.86
N ASP A 65 3.11 18.04 9.47
CA ASP A 65 4.22 19.00 9.35
C ASP A 65 5.13 18.71 8.17
N GLY A 66 4.82 17.68 7.38
CA GLY A 66 5.60 17.28 6.22
C GLY A 66 6.80 16.37 6.56
N ASN A 67 6.95 15.95 7.80
CA ASN A 67 8.03 15.06 8.20
C ASN A 67 7.73 13.62 7.81
N ILE A 68 8.73 12.93 7.28
CA ILE A 68 8.61 11.52 6.93
C ILE A 68 8.64 10.70 8.23
N TYR A 69 7.59 9.90 8.47
CA TYR A 69 7.55 9.00 9.61
C TYR A 69 7.63 7.52 9.23
N ASP A 70 7.42 7.20 7.95
CA ASP A 70 7.60 5.85 7.45
C ASP A 70 7.80 5.88 5.94
N ILE A 71 8.34 4.79 5.39
CA ILE A 71 8.50 4.59 3.95
C ILE A 71 7.92 3.22 3.63
N ILE A 72 7.03 3.18 2.63
CA ILE A 72 6.43 1.94 2.16
C ILE A 72 7.31 1.37 1.06
N ALA A 73 7.72 0.12 1.21
CA ALA A 73 8.48 -0.62 0.21
C ALA A 73 7.59 -1.59 -0.56
N GLY A 74 7.90 -1.83 -1.82
CA GLY A 74 7.14 -2.71 -2.69
C GLY A 74 5.83 -2.10 -3.17
N THR A 75 5.14 -2.83 -4.04
CA THR A 75 3.82 -2.44 -4.53
C THR A 75 2.80 -2.47 -3.38
N PHE A 76 1.98 -1.43 -3.29
CA PHE A 76 0.87 -1.36 -2.35
C PHE A 76 -0.36 -0.79 -3.03
N PHE A 77 -1.50 -0.83 -2.34
CA PHE A 77 -2.71 -0.23 -2.89
C PHE A 77 -3.54 0.43 -1.80
N LEU A 78 -4.35 1.38 -2.23
CA LEU A 78 -5.33 2.05 -1.39
C LEU A 78 -6.72 1.52 -1.72
N CYS A 79 -7.52 1.28 -0.70
CA CYS A 79 -8.92 0.86 -0.88
C CYS A 79 -9.79 1.53 0.18
N GLY A 80 -11.09 1.58 -0.09
CA GLY A 80 -12.04 2.10 0.88
C GLY A 80 -12.07 1.22 2.12
N ALA A 81 -12.14 1.86 3.31
CA ALA A 81 -12.31 1.20 4.59
C ALA A 81 -13.55 1.77 5.27
N PRO A 82 -14.53 0.91 5.68
CA PRO A 82 -15.70 1.39 6.41
C PRO A 82 -15.35 1.85 7.82
#